data_b8267c740642c0da88d9a83be8922e8c
#
_entry.id   b8267c740642c0da88d9a83be8922e8c
#
_cell.length_a   1.000
_cell.length_b   1.000
_cell.length_c   1.000
_cell.angle_alpha   90.00
_cell.angle_beta   90.00
_cell.angle_gamma   90.00
#
_symmetry.space_group_name_H-M   'P 1'
#
loop_
_entity.id
_entity.type
_entity.pdbx_description
1 polymer ?
#
loop_
_entity_poly.entity_id
_entity_poly.type
_entity_poly.pdbx_seq_one_letter_code
_entity_poly.pdbx_strand_id
1 'polypeptide(L)'
;HQVDDPYSHLCCQILDQLENSYDIELMPLVVGTPPPSSTPEVDMLKKHSIEDATVIAPYYGLTFGTSETDIEPENIKIAQSILLGTEQESFAKISLNVGEALWRNDTEKLKTLQKNAAILRDEEISESININNQKQKQLGHYYGGVFAYEGECYGGIDRVPFLEERLIALGVNKFDQLS
;
A
#
# COMPACT_ATOMS: atom_id res chain seq x y z
N HIS A 1 -0.89 3.46 -2.31
CA HIS A 1 -0.39 2.08 -2.29
C HIS A 1 0.11 1.65 -3.67
N GLN A 2 1.38 1.32 -3.80
CA GLN A 2 1.99 0.72 -4.99
C GLN A 2 2.18 -0.78 -4.71
N VAL A 3 1.66 -1.65 -5.57
CA VAL A 3 1.59 -3.10 -5.27
C VAL A 3 2.96 -3.78 -5.17
N ASP A 4 3.93 -3.32 -5.96
CA ASP A 4 5.31 -3.83 -6.01
C ASP A 4 6.31 -2.99 -5.21
N ASP A 5 5.81 -2.16 -4.29
CA ASP A 5 6.62 -1.41 -3.32
C ASP A 5 6.57 -2.09 -1.93
N PRO A 6 7.71 -2.52 -1.37
CA PRO A 6 7.74 -3.23 -0.10
C PRO A 6 7.24 -2.39 1.07
N TYR A 7 7.47 -1.07 1.05
CA TYR A 7 6.96 -0.18 2.10
C TYR A 7 5.44 -0.05 2.07
N SER A 8 4.84 -0.05 0.87
CA SER A 8 3.38 -0.15 0.71
C SER A 8 2.83 -1.41 1.33
N HIS A 9 3.52 -2.55 1.17
CA HIS A 9 3.11 -3.81 1.79
C HIS A 9 3.22 -3.78 3.32
N LEU A 10 4.27 -3.18 3.88
CA LEU A 10 4.36 -2.97 5.33
C LEU A 10 3.22 -2.10 5.85
N CYS A 11 2.92 -1.00 5.16
CA CYS A 11 1.81 -0.11 5.53
C CYS A 11 0.43 -0.81 5.49
N CYS A 12 0.22 -1.78 4.58
CA CYS A 12 -1.04 -2.53 4.55
C CYS A 12 -1.32 -3.32 5.82
N GLN A 13 -0.27 -3.78 6.51
CA GLN A 13 -0.42 -4.64 7.68
C GLN A 13 -0.97 -3.90 8.91
N ILE A 14 -0.99 -2.58 8.90
CA ILE A 14 -1.48 -1.74 10.00
C ILE A 14 -2.80 -1.03 9.70
N LEU A 15 -3.37 -1.19 8.49
CA LEU A 15 -4.59 -0.46 8.11
C LEU A 15 -5.77 -0.81 9.02
N ASP A 16 -6.01 -2.09 9.30
CA ASP A 16 -7.06 -2.52 10.23
C ASP A 16 -6.86 -1.93 11.63
N GLN A 17 -5.61 -1.84 12.10
CA GLN A 17 -5.30 -1.22 13.40
C GLN A 17 -5.64 0.26 13.41
N LEU A 18 -5.29 0.99 12.35
CA LEU A 18 -5.59 2.42 12.24
C LEU A 18 -7.11 2.65 12.21
N GLU A 19 -7.86 1.91 11.39
CA GLU A 19 -9.32 2.02 11.32
C GLU A 19 -10.00 1.67 12.64
N ASN A 20 -9.48 0.69 13.38
CA ASN A 20 -10.04 0.30 14.68
C ASN A 20 -9.70 1.29 15.80
N SER A 21 -8.56 1.97 15.74
CA SER A 21 -8.06 2.86 16.79
C SER A 21 -8.53 4.30 16.64
N TYR A 22 -8.81 4.74 15.41
CA TYR A 22 -9.12 6.14 15.11
C TYR A 22 -10.44 6.26 14.33
N ASP A 23 -11.17 7.35 14.56
CA ASP A 23 -12.37 7.71 13.81
C ASP A 23 -11.96 8.42 12.50
N ILE A 24 -11.47 7.63 11.57
CA ILE A 24 -10.97 8.05 10.27
C ILE A 24 -11.60 7.21 9.16
N GLU A 25 -11.62 7.75 7.96
CA GLU A 25 -12.00 7.06 6.74
C GLU A 25 -10.74 6.83 5.89
N LEU A 26 -10.43 5.58 5.57
CA LEU A 26 -9.34 5.23 4.66
C LEU A 26 -9.82 5.39 3.21
N MET A 27 -9.11 6.21 2.44
CA MET A 27 -9.34 6.41 1.00
C MET A 27 -8.16 5.88 0.20
N PRO A 28 -8.14 4.60 -0.17
CA PRO A 28 -6.98 3.99 -0.82
C PRO A 28 -6.80 4.50 -2.25
N LEU A 29 -5.55 4.85 -2.59
CA LEU A 29 -5.13 5.14 -3.95
C LEU A 29 -4.14 4.06 -4.40
N VAL A 30 -4.55 3.19 -5.32
CA VAL A 30 -3.63 2.25 -5.97
C VAL A 30 -2.89 3.00 -7.07
N VAL A 31 -1.58 3.13 -6.93
CA VAL A 31 -0.71 3.93 -7.80
C VAL A 31 0.30 3.07 -8.53
N GLY A 32 0.84 3.57 -9.62
CA GLY A 32 1.90 2.92 -10.39
C GLY A 32 3.30 3.29 -9.90
N THR A 33 4.30 2.70 -10.55
CA THR A 33 5.71 3.00 -10.32
C THR A 33 5.98 4.49 -10.56
N PRO A 34 6.77 5.14 -9.69
CA PRO A 34 7.17 6.54 -9.89
C PRO A 34 7.88 6.76 -11.23
N PRO A 35 7.80 7.97 -11.80
CA PRO A 35 8.46 8.24 -13.07
C PRO A 35 9.99 8.16 -12.93
N PRO A 36 10.72 7.79 -14.01
CA PRO A 36 12.19 7.66 -13.98
C PRO A 36 12.92 8.93 -13.50
N SER A 37 12.33 10.10 -13.69
CA SER A 37 12.87 11.37 -13.17
C SER A 37 12.93 11.44 -11.64
N SER A 38 12.11 10.64 -10.95
CA SER A 38 12.06 10.56 -9.48
C SER A 38 12.84 9.37 -8.93
N THR A 39 13.24 8.42 -9.79
CA THR A 39 13.94 7.18 -9.42
C THR A 39 15.07 6.88 -10.40
N PRO A 40 16.17 7.69 -10.43
CA PRO A 40 17.22 7.58 -11.44
C PRO A 40 17.96 6.23 -11.39
N GLU A 41 18.09 5.61 -10.21
CA GLU A 41 18.76 4.31 -10.00
C GLU A 41 17.74 3.26 -9.55
N VAL A 42 16.76 2.96 -10.41
CA VAL A 42 15.58 2.14 -10.07
C VAL A 42 15.94 0.73 -9.57
N ASP A 43 16.93 0.06 -10.18
CA ASP A 43 17.31 -1.30 -9.78
C ASP A 43 18.00 -1.31 -8.41
N MET A 44 18.84 -0.32 -8.14
CA MET A 44 19.48 -0.14 -6.85
C MET A 44 18.45 0.18 -5.76
N LEU A 45 17.51 1.06 -6.05
CA LEU A 45 16.44 1.43 -5.14
C LEU A 45 15.57 0.20 -4.83
N LYS A 46 15.15 -0.56 -5.84
CA LYS A 46 14.35 -1.78 -5.67
C LYS A 46 15.05 -2.79 -4.74
N LYS A 47 16.32 -3.08 -5.00
CA LYS A 47 17.12 -3.99 -4.17
C LYS A 47 17.20 -3.49 -2.73
N HIS A 48 17.59 -2.22 -2.57
CA HIS A 48 17.73 -1.60 -1.25
C HIS A 48 16.42 -1.62 -0.48
N SER A 49 15.30 -1.27 -1.09
CA SER A 49 14.00 -1.22 -0.41
C SER A 49 13.51 -2.60 0.05
N ILE A 50 13.82 -3.67 -0.70
CA ILE A 50 13.51 -5.05 -0.29
C ILE A 50 14.36 -5.46 0.92
N GLU A 51 15.67 -5.20 0.87
CA GLU A 51 16.60 -5.49 1.97
C GLU A 51 16.20 -4.71 3.23
N ASP A 52 15.92 -3.42 3.09
CA ASP A 52 15.50 -2.54 4.18
C ASP A 52 14.17 -2.98 4.79
N ALA A 53 13.14 -3.25 3.99
CA ALA A 53 11.85 -3.73 4.47
C ALA A 53 11.97 -5.05 5.27
N THR A 54 12.86 -5.95 4.85
CA THR A 54 13.14 -7.19 5.58
C THR A 54 13.74 -6.92 6.96
N VAL A 55 14.61 -5.91 7.06
CA VAL A 55 15.28 -5.54 8.32
C VAL A 55 14.33 -4.78 9.25
N ILE A 56 13.57 -3.83 8.73
CA ILE A 56 12.74 -2.95 9.57
C ILE A 56 11.42 -3.59 10.01
N ALA A 57 10.82 -4.50 9.22
CA ALA A 57 9.52 -5.08 9.54
C ALA A 57 9.43 -5.63 10.98
N PRO A 58 10.38 -6.42 11.50
CA PRO A 58 10.32 -6.94 12.86
C PRO A 58 10.31 -5.86 13.96
N TYR A 59 10.92 -4.69 13.72
CA TYR A 59 10.91 -3.58 14.69
C TYR A 59 9.52 -3.01 14.94
N TYR A 60 8.65 -3.14 13.93
CA TYR A 60 7.25 -2.69 13.99
C TYR A 60 6.27 -3.84 14.24
N GLY A 61 6.77 -5.04 14.58
CA GLY A 61 5.94 -6.23 14.78
C GLY A 61 5.29 -6.74 13.50
N LEU A 62 5.85 -6.37 12.34
CA LEU A 62 5.37 -6.73 11.01
C LEU A 62 6.20 -7.86 10.42
N THR A 63 5.72 -8.40 9.29
CA THR A 63 6.43 -9.44 8.54
C THR A 63 6.65 -8.99 7.11
N PHE A 64 7.81 -9.31 6.56
CA PHE A 64 8.10 -9.16 5.16
C PHE A 64 8.90 -10.37 4.68
N GLY A 65 8.50 -10.95 3.56
CA GLY A 65 9.20 -12.06 2.94
C GLY A 65 8.95 -12.07 1.44
N THR A 66 10.01 -12.32 0.68
CA THR A 66 9.98 -12.37 -0.77
C THR A 66 10.28 -13.78 -1.26
N SER A 67 9.87 -14.09 -2.50
CA SER A 67 10.42 -15.22 -3.24
C SER A 67 11.86 -14.92 -3.63
N GLU A 68 12.63 -15.97 -4.00
CA GLU A 68 13.99 -15.83 -4.54
C GLU A 68 14.01 -15.22 -5.94
N THR A 69 12.86 -15.17 -6.61
CA THR A 69 12.72 -14.64 -7.97
C THR A 69 12.04 -13.28 -7.97
N ASP A 70 12.32 -12.46 -8.97
CA ASP A 70 11.60 -11.23 -9.23
C ASP A 70 10.09 -11.49 -9.38
N ILE A 71 9.28 -10.51 -8.99
CA ILE A 71 7.83 -10.59 -9.18
C ILE A 71 7.52 -10.55 -10.67
N GLU A 72 6.73 -11.53 -11.11
CA GLU A 72 6.29 -11.60 -12.52
C GLU A 72 5.42 -10.39 -12.87
N PRO A 73 5.64 -9.72 -14.02
CA PRO A 73 4.85 -8.55 -14.43
C PRO A 73 3.35 -8.82 -14.51
N GLU A 74 2.96 -10.04 -14.86
CA GLU A 74 1.56 -10.46 -14.89
C GLU A 74 0.95 -10.49 -13.49
N ASN A 75 1.70 -10.91 -12.48
CA ASN A 75 1.25 -10.89 -11.09
C ASN A 75 1.02 -9.48 -10.57
N ILE A 76 1.86 -8.51 -11.00
CA ILE A 76 1.65 -7.08 -10.69
C ILE A 76 0.32 -6.60 -11.25
N LYS A 77 0.00 -6.91 -12.51
CA LYS A 77 -1.27 -6.54 -13.13
C LYS A 77 -2.48 -7.17 -12.42
N ILE A 78 -2.39 -8.47 -12.09
CA ILE A 78 -3.43 -9.16 -11.34
C ILE A 78 -3.66 -8.46 -9.99
N ALA A 79 -2.60 -8.15 -9.25
CA ALA A 79 -2.68 -7.45 -7.97
C ALA A 79 -3.32 -6.06 -8.11
N GLN A 80 -2.91 -5.28 -9.10
CA GLN A 80 -3.51 -3.98 -9.42
C GLN A 80 -5.00 -4.10 -9.72
N SER A 81 -5.39 -5.07 -10.57
CA SER A 81 -6.78 -5.31 -10.91
C SER A 81 -7.63 -5.64 -9.68
N ILE A 82 -7.13 -6.52 -8.80
CA ILE A 82 -7.84 -6.89 -7.58
C ILE A 82 -8.05 -5.65 -6.70
N LEU A 83 -6.99 -4.89 -6.43
CA LEU A 83 -7.06 -3.76 -5.50
C LEU A 83 -7.89 -2.59 -6.04
N LEU A 84 -7.83 -2.33 -7.35
CA LEU A 84 -8.66 -1.30 -8.00
C LEU A 84 -10.14 -1.70 -8.04
N GLY A 85 -10.45 -2.99 -8.08
CA GLY A 85 -11.81 -3.55 -8.06
C GLY A 85 -12.33 -3.85 -6.64
N THR A 86 -11.57 -3.50 -5.59
CA THR A 86 -11.93 -3.77 -4.20
C THR A 86 -12.68 -2.57 -3.60
N GLU A 87 -13.80 -2.84 -2.94
CA GLU A 87 -14.52 -1.82 -2.17
C GLU A 87 -13.65 -1.30 -1.01
N GLN A 88 -13.84 -0.02 -0.70
CA GLN A 88 -13.02 0.72 0.27
C GLN A 88 -12.94 0.02 1.64
N GLU A 89 -14.08 -0.43 2.16
CA GLU A 89 -14.20 -1.09 3.47
C GLU A 89 -13.49 -2.44 3.54
N SER A 90 -13.22 -3.05 2.40
CA SER A 90 -12.51 -4.34 2.29
C SER A 90 -11.04 -4.17 1.97
N PHE A 91 -10.59 -2.95 1.68
CA PHE A 91 -9.25 -2.70 1.16
C PHE A 91 -8.14 -3.15 2.10
N ALA A 92 -8.23 -2.85 3.38
CA ALA A 92 -7.23 -3.22 4.38
C ALA A 92 -6.95 -4.74 4.36
N LYS A 93 -8.00 -5.54 4.45
CA LYS A 93 -7.90 -7.01 4.44
C LYS A 93 -7.44 -7.57 3.09
N ILE A 94 -7.97 -7.05 1.99
CA ILE A 94 -7.65 -7.57 0.65
C ILE A 94 -6.23 -7.19 0.26
N SER A 95 -5.79 -5.96 0.53
CA SER A 95 -4.43 -5.51 0.20
C SER A 95 -3.34 -6.31 0.92
N LEU A 96 -3.58 -6.69 2.18
CA LEU A 96 -2.68 -7.58 2.91
C LEU A 96 -2.55 -8.95 2.21
N ASN A 97 -3.67 -9.61 1.89
CA ASN A 97 -3.66 -10.91 1.24
C ASN A 97 -3.03 -10.86 -0.18
N VAL A 98 -3.32 -9.80 -0.93
CA VAL A 98 -2.74 -9.59 -2.26
C VAL A 98 -1.23 -9.37 -2.16
N GLY A 99 -0.78 -8.52 -1.23
CA GLY A 99 0.63 -8.27 -1.00
C GLY A 99 1.40 -9.53 -0.60
N GLU A 100 0.88 -10.33 0.34
CA GLU A 100 1.49 -11.60 0.71
C GLU A 100 1.64 -12.57 -0.48
N ALA A 101 0.62 -12.68 -1.32
CA ALA A 101 0.66 -13.54 -2.51
C ALA A 101 1.64 -12.99 -3.56
N LEU A 102 1.63 -11.67 -3.77
CA LEU A 102 2.48 -11.01 -4.75
C LEU A 102 3.97 -11.14 -4.40
N TRP A 103 4.35 -10.84 -3.16
CA TRP A 103 5.74 -10.90 -2.70
C TRP A 103 6.30 -12.33 -2.65
N ARG A 104 5.43 -13.33 -2.54
CA ARG A 104 5.81 -14.76 -2.68
C ARG A 104 5.75 -15.26 -4.12
N ASN A 105 5.38 -14.41 -5.07
CA ASN A 105 5.16 -14.76 -6.47
C ASN A 105 4.13 -15.91 -6.65
N ASP A 106 3.13 -15.96 -5.78
CA ASP A 106 2.09 -17.01 -5.75
C ASP A 106 0.93 -16.64 -6.70
N THR A 107 1.15 -16.95 -7.99
CA THR A 107 0.19 -16.69 -9.06
C THR A 107 -1.16 -17.37 -8.84
N GLU A 108 -1.17 -18.57 -8.28
CA GLU A 108 -2.43 -19.32 -8.07
C GLU A 108 -3.27 -18.70 -6.95
N LYS A 109 -2.64 -18.22 -5.89
CA LYS A 109 -3.33 -17.46 -4.83
C LYS A 109 -3.88 -16.14 -5.38
N LEU A 110 -3.10 -15.40 -6.17
CA LEU A 110 -3.56 -14.17 -6.81
C LEU A 110 -4.78 -14.42 -7.72
N LYS A 111 -4.74 -15.42 -8.59
CA LYS A 111 -5.88 -15.80 -9.42
C LYS A 111 -7.11 -16.21 -8.60
N THR A 112 -6.90 -16.83 -7.45
CA THR A 112 -8.00 -17.19 -6.54
C THR A 112 -8.63 -15.96 -5.92
N LEU A 113 -7.83 -15.01 -5.48
CA LEU A 113 -8.31 -13.72 -4.96
C LEU A 113 -9.04 -12.91 -6.05
N GLN A 114 -8.54 -12.93 -7.28
CA GLN A 114 -9.14 -12.22 -8.42
C GLN A 114 -10.56 -12.71 -8.75
N LYS A 115 -10.89 -13.99 -8.52
CA LYS A 115 -12.25 -14.51 -8.73
C LYS A 115 -13.33 -13.82 -7.89
N ASN A 116 -12.94 -13.20 -6.78
CA ASN A 116 -13.82 -12.51 -5.86
C ASN A 116 -13.78 -10.99 -6.01
N ALA A 117 -13.00 -10.47 -6.96
CA ALA A 117 -12.88 -9.04 -7.26
C ALA A 117 -13.57 -8.71 -8.60
N ALA A 118 -13.87 -7.45 -8.81
CA ALA A 118 -14.31 -6.98 -10.12
C ALA A 118 -13.18 -7.17 -11.14
N ILE A 119 -13.50 -7.76 -12.29
CA ILE A 119 -12.52 -7.94 -13.37
C ILE A 119 -12.43 -6.65 -14.16
N LEU A 120 -11.26 -6.01 -14.12
CA LEU A 120 -10.97 -4.81 -14.89
C LEU A 120 -10.15 -5.15 -16.13
N ARG A 121 -10.42 -4.46 -17.23
CA ARG A 121 -9.61 -4.55 -18.46
C ARG A 121 -8.31 -3.75 -18.28
N ASP A 122 -7.29 -4.08 -19.06
CA ASP A 122 -5.97 -3.42 -19.01
C ASP A 122 -6.07 -1.88 -19.17
N GLU A 123 -6.98 -1.41 -20.02
CA GLU A 123 -7.24 0.01 -20.22
C GLU A 123 -7.81 0.66 -18.96
N GLU A 124 -8.76 0.01 -18.30
CA GLU A 124 -9.40 0.49 -17.06
C GLU A 124 -8.40 0.54 -15.89
N ILE A 125 -7.52 -0.45 -15.80
CA ILE A 125 -6.42 -0.47 -14.83
C ILE A 125 -5.48 0.71 -15.07
N SER A 126 -5.04 0.88 -16.32
CA SER A 126 -4.09 1.94 -16.70
C SER A 126 -4.68 3.33 -16.47
N GLU A 127 -5.94 3.55 -16.82
CA GLU A 127 -6.64 4.81 -16.60
C GLU A 127 -6.80 5.11 -15.10
N SER A 128 -7.23 4.13 -14.32
CA SER A 128 -7.41 4.27 -12.87
C SER A 128 -6.09 4.60 -12.17
N ILE A 129 -4.99 3.92 -12.53
CA ILE A 129 -3.66 4.21 -12.00
C ILE A 129 -3.22 5.61 -12.38
N ASN A 130 -3.44 6.05 -13.62
CA ASN A 130 -3.07 7.40 -14.05
C ASN A 130 -3.84 8.48 -13.27
N ILE A 131 -5.14 8.29 -13.08
CA ILE A 131 -5.97 9.18 -12.24
C ILE A 131 -5.44 9.23 -10.81
N ASN A 132 -5.13 8.08 -10.22
CA ASN A 132 -4.62 7.99 -8.86
C ASN A 132 -3.22 8.60 -8.72
N ASN A 133 -2.34 8.42 -9.71
CA ASN A 133 -1.02 9.09 -9.74
C ASN A 133 -1.16 10.62 -9.78
N GLN A 134 -2.15 11.14 -10.51
CA GLN A 134 -2.42 12.58 -10.53
C GLN A 134 -2.94 13.08 -9.17
N LYS A 135 -3.85 12.34 -8.52
CA LYS A 135 -4.31 12.66 -7.17
C LYS A 135 -3.16 12.63 -6.17
N GLN A 136 -2.31 11.59 -6.21
CA GLN A 136 -1.13 11.48 -5.36
C GLN A 136 -0.19 12.68 -5.52
N LYS A 137 0.06 13.10 -6.75
CA LYS A 137 0.87 14.29 -7.04
C LYS A 137 0.24 15.58 -6.47
N GLN A 138 -1.09 15.70 -6.53
CA GLN A 138 -1.80 16.83 -5.92
C GLN A 138 -1.68 16.84 -4.38
N LEU A 139 -1.57 15.65 -3.77
CA LEU A 139 -1.27 15.50 -2.34
C LEU A 139 0.20 15.80 -1.98
N GLY A 140 1.07 16.05 -2.96
CA GLY A 140 2.46 16.43 -2.77
C GLY A 140 3.45 15.28 -2.72
N HIS A 141 3.06 14.07 -3.14
CA HIS A 141 3.92 12.89 -3.09
C HIS A 141 3.90 12.07 -4.39
N TYR A 142 4.86 11.14 -4.55
CA TYR A 142 4.99 10.30 -5.75
C TYR A 142 5.49 8.88 -5.47
N TYR A 143 5.83 8.52 -4.22
CA TYR A 143 6.14 7.13 -3.81
C TYR A 143 4.91 6.41 -3.28
N GLY A 144 4.95 5.06 -3.30
CA GLY A 144 4.02 4.22 -2.56
C GLY A 144 4.23 4.28 -1.04
N GLY A 145 3.43 3.52 -0.28
CA GLY A 145 3.59 3.42 1.18
C GLY A 145 3.46 4.75 1.92
N VAL A 146 2.57 5.64 1.48
CA VAL A 146 2.40 6.98 2.06
C VAL A 146 0.98 7.17 2.53
N PHE A 147 0.82 7.68 3.75
CA PHE A 147 -0.43 8.21 4.27
C PHE A 147 -0.46 9.72 4.07
N ALA A 148 -1.59 10.25 3.62
CA ALA A 148 -1.83 11.69 3.54
C ALA A 148 -3.02 12.04 4.42
N TYR A 149 -2.85 13.02 5.32
CA TYR A 149 -3.88 13.48 6.22
C TYR A 149 -3.81 14.99 6.38
N GLU A 150 -4.90 15.70 6.07
CA GLU A 150 -5.01 17.17 6.17
C GLU A 150 -3.84 17.95 5.53
N GLY A 151 -3.33 17.48 4.39
CA GLY A 151 -2.23 18.13 3.66
C GLY A 151 -0.82 17.74 4.14
N GLU A 152 -0.70 16.90 5.13
CA GLU A 152 0.56 16.32 5.61
C GLU A 152 0.75 14.92 5.03
N CYS A 153 2.01 14.55 4.69
CA CYS A 153 2.37 13.25 4.16
C CYS A 153 3.28 12.49 5.12
N TYR A 154 2.96 11.24 5.37
CA TYR A 154 3.69 10.32 6.25
C TYR A 154 4.13 9.11 5.42
N GLY A 155 5.39 9.13 4.98
CA GLY A 155 5.94 8.10 4.09
C GLY A 155 6.66 6.99 4.84
N GLY A 156 6.21 5.74 4.62
CA GLY A 156 6.77 4.56 5.26
C GLY A 156 6.21 4.27 6.65
N ILE A 157 6.47 3.06 7.11
CA ILE A 157 5.98 2.57 8.42
C ILE A 157 6.61 3.35 9.59
N ASP A 158 7.81 3.87 9.43
CA ASP A 158 8.54 4.65 10.43
C ASP A 158 7.91 6.03 10.71
N ARG A 159 7.05 6.51 9.82
CA ARG A 159 6.31 7.77 9.99
C ARG A 159 4.92 7.59 10.59
N VAL A 160 4.44 6.36 10.69
CA VAL A 160 3.13 6.07 11.30
C VAL A 160 3.00 6.59 12.73
N PRO A 161 3.99 6.48 13.62
CA PRO A 161 3.87 7.06 14.96
C PRO A 161 3.57 8.57 14.96
N PHE A 162 4.11 9.32 14.01
CA PHE A 162 3.83 10.77 13.87
C PHE A 162 2.41 11.03 13.34
N LEU A 163 1.91 10.16 12.44
CA LEU A 163 0.51 10.21 12.03
C LEU A 163 -0.41 9.95 13.24
N GLU A 164 -0.12 8.93 14.03
CA GLU A 164 -0.90 8.59 15.24
C GLU A 164 -0.89 9.74 16.26
N GLU A 165 0.28 10.35 16.52
CA GLU A 165 0.39 11.55 17.36
C GLU A 165 -0.51 12.69 16.85
N ARG A 166 -0.53 12.90 15.52
CA ARG A 166 -1.39 13.90 14.89
C ARG A 166 -2.87 13.60 15.07
N LEU A 167 -3.27 12.34 14.85
CA LEU A 167 -4.67 11.89 15.03
C LEU A 167 -5.12 12.05 16.49
N ILE A 168 -4.26 11.70 17.45
CA ILE A 168 -4.52 11.88 18.90
C ILE A 168 -4.67 13.38 19.22
N ALA A 169 -3.77 14.23 18.72
CA ALA A 169 -3.83 15.68 18.96
C ALA A 169 -5.11 16.33 18.42
N LEU A 170 -5.72 15.73 17.41
CA LEU A 170 -7.01 16.16 16.84
C LEU A 170 -8.24 15.54 17.55
N GLY A 171 -8.03 14.64 18.51
CA GLY A 171 -9.09 14.03 19.29
C GLY A 171 -9.92 13.01 18.51
N VAL A 172 -9.35 12.39 17.47
CA VAL A 172 -10.04 11.39 16.65
C VAL A 172 -9.76 9.95 17.10
N ASN A 173 -9.10 9.73 18.24
CA ASN A 173 -8.92 8.42 18.81
C ASN A 173 -10.23 7.89 19.41
N LYS A 174 -10.57 6.64 19.11
CA LYS A 174 -11.84 6.02 19.56
C LYS A 174 -11.86 5.70 21.05
N PHE A 175 -10.70 5.54 21.69
CA PHE A 175 -10.59 5.10 23.09
C PHE A 175 -10.91 6.20 24.11
N ASP A 176 -10.73 7.48 23.77
CA ASP A 176 -11.04 8.61 24.68
C ASP A 176 -12.55 9.00 24.65
N GLN A 177 -13.34 8.42 23.76
CA GLN A 177 -14.78 8.70 23.67
C GLN A 177 -15.63 7.86 24.64
N LEU A 178 -14.99 6.95 25.40
CA LEU A 178 -15.63 6.04 26.35
C LEU A 178 -15.45 6.43 27.82
N SER A 179 -14.93 7.62 28.12
CA SER A 179 -14.73 8.16 29.47
C SER A 179 -15.68 9.29 29.83
#